data_9cac507f3c8f904be93e09fa0d158a0c
#
_entry.id   9cac507f3c8f904be93e09fa0d158a0c
#
_cell.length_a   1.000
_cell.length_b   1.000
_cell.length_c   1.000
_cell.angle_alpha   90.00
_cell.angle_beta   90.00
_cell.angle_gamma   90.00
#
_symmetry.space_group_name_H-M   'P 1'
#
loop_
_entity.id
_entity.type
_entity.pdbx_description
1 polymer ?
#
loop_
_entity_poly.entity_id
_entity_poly.type
_entity_poly.pdbx_seq_one_letter_code
_entity_poly.pdbx_strand_id
1 'polypeptide(L)'
;MGPRPSLAHLLVPYVIARSEVRQMTRTPCELPRLAFVSNASLAILLTLQKENCMRSQRKDLFTKRNLSTAFVGATLIATPLINVFAADVNLPPVSVGAGVRTSFAHTDPDVGEDAADFALNSARIYISGKATESISLMFNTEYSSVDEDVTVIDAVAQFSFSDQFNVWAGRFLPPSDRANLYGPYYANHWGVYTDGIQDGYPFETTGRADGLMYWGQFGIAKVSLGAFDIANVIDEPTTGDSDVLVAGRVQLDFWDAEAGYYLNGTYYGAKDLLAVGVAAQTADGDNAYSVDFLLEKKLGNDGVVSLEAEYAWYDGLGGYPPPTSFGYEETGGAYVLGAYLFPQVVGIGKFQVLGKFAQATYENSLTGDVDQDTTEINVNYIIKDFNARISLFYIDVSFDPVTGGDASQIGLGLQVQI
;
A
#
# COMPACT_ATOMS: atom_id res chain seq x y z
N MET A 1 32.38 -18.43 17.97
CA MET A 1 31.73 -17.13 17.81
C MET A 1 31.90 -16.75 16.34
N GLY A 2 30.93 -17.07 15.52
CA GLY A 2 30.90 -16.69 14.11
C GLY A 2 30.12 -15.37 13.94
N PRO A 3 30.35 -14.61 12.89
CA PRO A 3 29.64 -13.34 12.68
C PRO A 3 28.15 -13.61 12.55
N ARG A 4 27.33 -12.84 13.29
CA ARG A 4 25.88 -12.84 13.20
C ARG A 4 25.49 -12.13 11.88
N PRO A 5 24.47 -12.59 11.13
CA PRO A 5 23.96 -11.86 9.97
C PRO A 5 23.35 -10.53 10.43
N SER A 6 23.67 -9.44 9.76
CA SER A 6 23.13 -8.12 10.06
C SER A 6 21.70 -8.02 9.58
N LEU A 7 20.82 -7.48 10.40
CA LEU A 7 19.40 -7.20 10.13
C LEU A 7 19.18 -6.06 9.09
N ALA A 8 20.25 -5.48 8.57
CA ALA A 8 20.21 -4.44 7.55
C ALA A 8 19.43 -4.82 6.27
N HIS A 9 19.06 -6.10 6.10
CA HIS A 9 18.25 -6.57 4.98
C HIS A 9 16.72 -6.40 5.16
N LEU A 10 16.26 -5.97 6.36
CA LEU A 10 14.82 -5.91 6.67
C LEU A 10 14.16 -4.57 6.33
N LEU A 11 14.92 -3.50 6.14
CA LEU A 11 14.36 -2.16 5.95
C LEU A 11 14.84 -1.43 4.71
N VAL A 12 15.68 -2.05 3.91
CA VAL A 12 16.11 -1.51 2.61
C VAL A 12 15.72 -2.46 1.47
N PRO A 13 14.48 -2.88 1.30
CA PRO A 13 14.09 -3.61 0.09
C PRO A 13 14.12 -2.71 -1.14
N TYR A 14 14.21 -1.40 -1.00
CA TYR A 14 14.01 -0.46 -2.11
C TYR A 14 15.27 0.00 -2.84
N VAL A 15 16.48 -0.13 -2.27
CA VAL A 15 17.67 0.55 -2.86
C VAL A 15 18.85 -0.37 -3.18
N ILE A 16 19.07 -1.51 -2.51
CA ILE A 16 20.36 -2.21 -2.59
C ILE A 16 20.40 -3.42 -3.56
N ALA A 17 19.31 -3.88 -4.11
CA ALA A 17 19.29 -5.10 -4.95
C ALA A 17 19.92 -4.98 -6.36
N ARG A 18 20.41 -3.82 -6.79
CA ARG A 18 20.88 -3.66 -8.20
C ARG A 18 22.37 -3.80 -8.48
N SER A 19 23.28 -3.75 -7.51
CA SER A 19 24.72 -3.68 -7.83
C SER A 19 25.46 -5.02 -7.92
N GLU A 20 25.02 -6.07 -7.22
CA GLU A 20 25.80 -7.31 -7.19
C GLU A 20 25.38 -8.41 -8.19
N VAL A 21 24.21 -8.33 -8.80
CA VAL A 21 23.72 -9.37 -9.75
C VAL A 21 24.29 -9.22 -11.16
N ARG A 22 24.97 -8.14 -11.50
CA ARG A 22 25.46 -7.92 -12.90
C ARG A 22 26.74 -8.64 -13.29
N GLN A 23 27.42 -9.34 -12.39
CA GLN A 23 28.70 -10.00 -12.74
C GLN A 23 28.66 -11.53 -12.88
N MET A 24 27.50 -12.20 -12.69
CA MET A 24 27.44 -13.66 -12.69
C MET A 24 26.62 -14.31 -13.82
N THR A 25 26.43 -13.68 -14.96
CA THR A 25 25.71 -14.36 -16.08
C THR A 25 26.53 -14.42 -17.35
N ARG A 26 27.41 -15.40 -17.46
CA ARG A 26 27.69 -16.05 -18.76
C ARG A 26 27.65 -17.57 -18.54
N THR A 27 26.65 -18.22 -19.15
CA THR A 27 26.29 -19.66 -19.23
C THR A 27 25.47 -20.26 -18.09
N PRO A 28 24.15 -20.49 -18.31
CA PRO A 28 23.21 -20.93 -17.27
C PRO A 28 23.12 -22.44 -17.00
N CYS A 29 23.88 -23.31 -17.61
CA CYS A 29 23.64 -24.77 -17.55
C CYS A 29 24.83 -25.65 -17.18
N GLU A 30 25.91 -25.17 -16.61
CA GLU A 30 26.99 -26.03 -16.10
C GLU A 30 26.98 -26.10 -14.55
N LEU A 31 26.89 -27.33 -14.03
CA LEU A 31 26.91 -27.62 -12.60
C LEU A 31 28.33 -27.46 -12.04
N PRO A 32 28.56 -26.66 -11.00
CA PRO A 32 29.84 -26.59 -10.33
C PRO A 32 30.10 -27.86 -9.50
N ARG A 33 31.33 -28.36 -9.53
CA ARG A 33 31.79 -29.43 -8.63
C ARG A 33 31.89 -28.92 -7.21
N LEU A 34 31.05 -29.43 -6.33
CA LEU A 34 30.89 -29.01 -4.95
C LEU A 34 31.83 -29.70 -3.98
N ALA A 35 32.44 -28.91 -3.09
CA ALA A 35 32.97 -29.32 -1.81
C ALA A 35 32.00 -28.88 -0.72
N PHE A 36 31.46 -29.84 0.02
CA PHE A 36 30.73 -29.79 1.29
C PHE A 36 29.91 -28.51 1.65
N VAL A 37 28.61 -28.56 1.42
CA VAL A 37 27.61 -27.68 2.03
C VAL A 37 26.46 -28.54 2.58
N SER A 38 25.82 -28.12 3.67
CA SER A 38 24.75 -28.87 4.35
C SER A 38 23.51 -29.09 3.46
N ASN A 39 22.79 -30.20 3.68
CA ASN A 39 21.71 -30.69 2.83
C ASN A 39 20.51 -29.71 2.63
N ALA A 40 20.25 -28.81 3.56
CA ALA A 40 19.14 -27.85 3.48
C ALA A 40 19.42 -26.71 2.47
N SER A 41 20.62 -26.16 2.49
CA SER A 41 21.00 -25.07 1.55
C SER A 41 21.08 -25.54 0.09
N LEU A 42 21.36 -26.83 -0.12
CA LEU A 42 21.43 -27.43 -1.45
C LEU A 42 20.03 -27.58 -2.08
N ALA A 43 19.01 -27.90 -1.28
CA ALA A 43 17.64 -28.06 -1.75
C ALA A 43 17.05 -26.71 -2.24
N ILE A 44 17.30 -25.63 -1.52
CA ILE A 44 16.84 -24.28 -1.88
C ILE A 44 17.54 -23.78 -3.16
N LEU A 45 18.87 -23.95 -3.25
CA LEU A 45 19.62 -23.57 -4.45
C LEU A 45 19.18 -24.36 -5.70
N LEU A 46 18.90 -25.65 -5.57
CA LEU A 46 18.44 -26.49 -6.68
C LEU A 46 17.01 -26.14 -7.10
N THR A 47 16.15 -25.72 -6.18
CA THR A 47 14.78 -25.29 -6.49
C THR A 47 14.78 -23.95 -7.23
N LEU A 48 15.52 -22.96 -6.76
CA LEU A 48 15.65 -21.66 -7.42
C LEU A 48 16.31 -21.76 -8.80
N GLN A 49 17.31 -22.65 -8.96
CA GLN A 49 17.96 -22.88 -10.24
C GLN A 49 17.03 -23.59 -11.24
N LYS A 50 16.15 -24.48 -10.76
CA LYS A 50 15.15 -25.17 -11.58
C LYS A 50 14.05 -24.22 -12.07
N GLU A 51 13.60 -23.28 -11.24
CA GLU A 51 12.64 -22.26 -11.64
C GLU A 51 13.22 -21.26 -12.63
N ASN A 52 14.45 -20.81 -12.44
CA ASN A 52 15.12 -19.91 -13.38
C ASN A 52 15.41 -20.59 -14.73
N CYS A 53 15.72 -21.89 -14.74
CA CYS A 53 15.89 -22.65 -15.99
C CYS A 53 14.55 -22.83 -16.72
N MET A 54 13.44 -23.08 -16.02
CA MET A 54 12.10 -23.17 -16.61
C MET A 54 11.59 -21.83 -17.14
N ARG A 55 11.88 -20.71 -16.46
CA ARG A 55 11.56 -19.36 -16.96
C ARG A 55 12.36 -19.00 -18.21
N SER A 56 13.63 -19.36 -18.27
CA SER A 56 14.47 -19.14 -19.46
C SER A 56 13.96 -19.95 -20.67
N GLN A 57 13.60 -21.21 -20.48
CA GLN A 57 13.05 -22.03 -21.56
C GLN A 57 11.67 -21.55 -22.05
N ARG A 58 10.84 -20.96 -21.18
CA ARG A 58 9.57 -20.34 -21.62
C ARG A 58 9.77 -19.09 -22.46
N LYS A 59 10.76 -18.27 -22.16
CA LYS A 59 11.08 -17.09 -23.00
C LYS A 59 11.58 -17.49 -24.39
N ASP A 60 12.35 -18.56 -24.52
CA ASP A 60 12.84 -19.06 -25.82
C ASP A 60 11.76 -19.69 -26.69
N LEU A 61 10.67 -20.21 -26.12
CA LEU A 61 9.53 -20.75 -26.87
C LEU A 61 8.66 -19.65 -27.52
N PHE A 62 8.64 -18.45 -26.98
CA PHE A 62 7.87 -17.32 -27.54
C PHE A 62 8.62 -16.55 -28.63
N THR A 63 9.95 -16.66 -28.70
CA THR A 63 10.79 -15.89 -29.64
C THR A 63 11.03 -16.58 -31.00
N LYS A 64 10.56 -17.79 -31.20
CA LYS A 64 10.76 -18.55 -32.46
C LYS A 64 9.49 -18.82 -33.26
N ARG A 65 8.53 -17.91 -33.23
CA ARG A 65 7.46 -17.95 -34.25
C ARG A 65 7.77 -16.90 -35.34
N ASN A 66 8.43 -17.38 -36.39
CA ASN A 66 8.60 -16.62 -37.63
C ASN A 66 7.25 -16.22 -38.21
N LEU A 67 6.99 -14.91 -38.27
CA LEU A 67 5.93 -14.38 -39.13
C LEU A 67 6.37 -14.53 -40.58
N SER A 68 5.85 -15.55 -41.24
CA SER A 68 5.87 -15.62 -42.71
C SER A 68 4.80 -14.65 -43.24
N THR A 69 5.24 -13.60 -43.87
CA THR A 69 4.41 -12.63 -44.59
C THR A 69 3.83 -13.33 -45.81
N ALA A 70 2.56 -13.72 -45.78
CA ALA A 70 1.80 -14.08 -46.96
C ALA A 70 0.91 -12.90 -47.36
N PHE A 71 1.34 -12.18 -48.39
CA PHE A 71 0.49 -11.22 -49.10
C PHE A 71 -0.55 -12.05 -49.89
N VAL A 72 -1.81 -12.01 -49.48
CA VAL A 72 -2.94 -12.48 -50.27
C VAL A 72 -3.76 -11.30 -50.70
N GLY A 73 -3.83 -11.11 -52.02
CA GLY A 73 -4.54 -10.02 -52.66
C GLY A 73 -6.04 -10.03 -52.31
N ALA A 74 -6.53 -8.88 -51.90
CA ALA A 74 -7.94 -8.64 -51.64
C ALA A 74 -8.74 -8.54 -52.93
N THR A 75 -9.49 -9.58 -53.23
CA THR A 75 -10.59 -9.51 -54.23
C THR A 75 -11.78 -8.84 -53.57
N LEU A 76 -12.12 -7.64 -53.98
CA LEU A 76 -13.33 -6.93 -53.59
C LEU A 76 -14.57 -7.69 -54.07
N ILE A 77 -15.18 -8.49 -53.21
CA ILE A 77 -16.55 -8.97 -53.35
C ILE A 77 -17.44 -7.93 -52.65
N ALA A 78 -18.20 -7.21 -53.42
CA ALA A 78 -19.26 -6.32 -52.94
C ALA A 78 -20.35 -7.16 -52.26
N THR A 79 -20.26 -7.34 -50.95
CA THR A 79 -21.39 -7.82 -50.17
C THR A 79 -22.34 -6.68 -49.87
N PRO A 80 -23.68 -6.90 -49.93
CA PRO A 80 -24.63 -5.87 -49.59
C PRO A 80 -24.42 -5.43 -48.14
N LEU A 81 -24.35 -4.11 -47.92
CA LEU A 81 -24.34 -3.50 -46.58
C LEU A 81 -25.59 -3.96 -45.84
N ILE A 82 -25.48 -5.00 -45.04
CA ILE A 82 -26.42 -5.26 -43.96
C ILE A 82 -26.18 -4.09 -43.03
N ASN A 83 -27.07 -3.13 -42.97
CA ASN A 83 -27.17 -2.17 -41.88
C ASN A 83 -27.40 -3.01 -40.60
N VAL A 84 -26.35 -3.43 -39.96
CA VAL A 84 -26.39 -3.80 -38.54
C VAL A 84 -26.77 -2.50 -37.86
N PHE A 85 -28.04 -2.34 -37.53
CA PHE A 85 -28.44 -1.37 -36.53
C PHE A 85 -27.56 -1.66 -35.34
N ALA A 86 -26.52 -0.84 -35.10
CA ALA A 86 -25.88 -0.75 -33.82
C ALA A 86 -27.03 -0.39 -32.88
N ALA A 87 -27.55 -1.37 -32.15
CA ALA A 87 -28.37 -1.08 -31.00
C ALA A 87 -27.56 -0.08 -30.21
N ASP A 88 -28.09 1.10 -29.95
CA ASP A 88 -27.51 2.02 -28.99
C ASP A 88 -27.38 1.26 -27.67
N VAL A 89 -26.24 0.60 -27.45
CA VAL A 89 -25.89 -0.01 -26.18
C VAL A 89 -25.59 1.18 -25.28
N ASN A 90 -26.60 1.57 -24.53
CA ASN A 90 -26.48 2.63 -23.54
C ASN A 90 -25.64 2.04 -22.40
N LEU A 91 -24.32 2.06 -22.57
CA LEU A 91 -23.38 1.61 -21.55
C LEU A 91 -23.52 2.52 -20.35
N PRO A 92 -23.60 1.96 -19.14
CA PRO A 92 -23.60 2.78 -17.93
C PRO A 92 -22.36 3.66 -17.92
N PRO A 93 -22.44 4.90 -17.38
CA PRO A 93 -21.29 5.78 -17.33
C PRO A 93 -20.15 5.15 -16.52
N VAL A 94 -18.98 5.06 -17.14
CA VAL A 94 -17.74 4.57 -16.53
C VAL A 94 -16.79 5.76 -16.41
N SER A 95 -16.24 5.93 -15.21
CA SER A 95 -15.16 6.89 -14.92
C SER A 95 -13.83 6.14 -14.90
N VAL A 96 -12.82 6.73 -15.52
CA VAL A 96 -11.44 6.25 -15.47
C VAL A 96 -10.55 7.37 -14.94
N GLY A 97 -9.74 7.05 -13.95
CA GLY A 97 -8.75 7.95 -13.37
C GLY A 97 -7.39 7.29 -13.34
N ALA A 98 -6.37 8.05 -13.04
CA ALA A 98 -5.01 7.56 -12.85
C ALA A 98 -4.29 8.38 -11.78
N GLY A 99 -3.33 7.75 -11.10
CA GLY A 99 -2.46 8.39 -10.13
C GLY A 99 -1.00 8.01 -10.35
N VAL A 100 -0.09 8.96 -10.14
CA VAL A 100 1.36 8.75 -10.14
C VAL A 100 1.96 9.45 -8.94
N ARG A 101 2.80 8.75 -8.19
CA ARG A 101 3.72 9.28 -7.19
C ARG A 101 5.13 8.91 -7.60
N THR A 102 6.01 9.91 -7.66
CA THR A 102 7.43 9.72 -8.00
C THR A 102 8.27 10.64 -7.14
N SER A 103 9.51 10.25 -6.86
CA SER A 103 10.44 11.05 -6.08
C SER A 103 11.87 10.96 -6.60
N PHE A 104 12.66 11.97 -6.25
CA PHE A 104 14.12 11.89 -6.21
C PHE A 104 14.54 12.07 -4.76
N ALA A 105 15.27 11.11 -4.22
CA ALA A 105 15.67 11.13 -2.82
C ALA A 105 17.14 10.73 -2.66
N HIS A 106 17.80 11.33 -1.69
CA HIS A 106 19.09 10.90 -1.15
C HIS A 106 18.83 10.18 0.16
N THR A 107 19.35 8.97 0.26
CA THR A 107 19.28 8.11 1.44
C THR A 107 20.66 7.90 1.99
N ASP A 108 20.82 8.14 3.29
CA ASP A 108 22.05 8.00 4.07
C ASP A 108 21.80 6.92 5.15
N PRO A 109 22.18 5.66 4.91
CA PRO A 109 22.08 4.60 5.91
C PRO A 109 23.29 4.61 6.83
N ASP A 110 23.11 4.23 8.11
CA ASP A 110 24.22 4.09 9.07
C ASP A 110 25.26 3.07 8.63
N VAL A 111 24.85 2.05 7.86
CA VAL A 111 25.74 1.01 7.31
C VAL A 111 25.44 0.83 5.84
N GLY A 112 26.43 1.16 5.00
CA GLY A 112 26.35 1.05 3.56
C GLY A 112 26.93 2.28 2.87
N GLU A 113 26.58 2.47 1.62
CA GLU A 113 26.92 3.67 0.85
C GLU A 113 25.66 4.50 0.65
N ASP A 114 25.81 5.82 0.72
CA ASP A 114 24.76 6.76 0.37
C ASP A 114 24.26 6.51 -1.04
N ALA A 115 22.96 6.65 -1.24
CA ALA A 115 22.35 6.51 -2.54
C ALA A 115 21.48 7.72 -2.89
N ALA A 116 21.48 8.11 -4.15
CA ALA A 116 20.58 9.15 -4.64
C ALA A 116 19.89 8.66 -5.93
N ASP A 117 18.59 8.43 -5.84
CA ASP A 117 17.85 7.75 -6.89
C ASP A 117 16.51 8.41 -7.20
N PHE A 118 16.05 8.19 -8.44
CA PHE A 118 14.65 8.40 -8.83
C PHE A 118 13.84 7.15 -8.56
N ALA A 119 12.68 7.32 -7.94
CA ALA A 119 11.74 6.25 -7.67
C ALA A 119 10.35 6.54 -8.28
N LEU A 120 9.73 5.54 -8.88
CA LEU A 120 8.30 5.52 -9.13
C LEU A 120 7.65 4.87 -7.88
N ASN A 121 7.20 5.71 -6.94
CA ASN A 121 6.68 5.23 -5.65
C ASN A 121 5.33 4.54 -5.80
N SER A 122 4.50 4.96 -6.75
CA SER A 122 3.18 4.37 -7.01
C SER A 122 2.67 4.80 -8.37
N ALA A 123 2.00 3.90 -9.07
CA ALA A 123 1.19 4.23 -10.24
C ALA A 123 -0.12 3.43 -10.20
N ARG A 124 -1.25 4.14 -10.25
CA ARG A 124 -2.59 3.57 -10.10
C ARG A 124 -3.48 3.86 -11.30
N ILE A 125 -4.38 2.93 -11.59
CA ILE A 125 -5.53 3.15 -12.47
C ILE A 125 -6.78 2.93 -11.61
N TYR A 126 -7.71 3.87 -11.70
CA TYR A 126 -9.00 3.84 -11.02
C TYR A 126 -10.11 3.69 -12.06
N ILE A 127 -10.96 2.69 -11.91
CA ILE A 127 -12.13 2.50 -12.75
C ILE A 127 -13.36 2.39 -11.84
N SER A 128 -14.37 3.17 -12.11
CA SER A 128 -15.64 3.06 -11.41
C SER A 128 -16.81 3.22 -12.37
N GLY A 129 -17.93 2.57 -12.05
CA GLY A 129 -19.12 2.67 -12.88
C GLY A 129 -20.39 2.24 -12.12
N LYS A 130 -21.54 2.75 -12.54
CA LYS A 130 -22.83 2.38 -11.97
C LYS A 130 -23.54 1.41 -12.90
N ALA A 131 -23.82 0.21 -12.42
CA ALA A 131 -24.67 -0.75 -13.11
C ALA A 131 -26.16 -0.39 -12.97
N THR A 132 -26.55 0.14 -11.79
CA THR A 132 -27.89 0.67 -11.49
C THR A 132 -27.74 1.89 -10.56
N GLU A 133 -28.86 2.48 -10.12
CA GLU A 133 -28.82 3.56 -9.12
C GLU A 133 -28.20 3.12 -7.79
N SER A 134 -28.38 1.84 -7.41
CA SER A 134 -27.94 1.28 -6.13
C SER A 134 -26.74 0.33 -6.25
N ILE A 135 -26.28 0.00 -7.45
CA ILE A 135 -25.19 -0.95 -7.66
C ILE A 135 -24.09 -0.29 -8.49
N SER A 136 -22.88 -0.26 -7.93
CA SER A 136 -21.70 0.25 -8.61
C SER A 136 -20.54 -0.75 -8.53
N LEU A 137 -19.55 -0.55 -9.38
CA LEU A 137 -18.29 -1.27 -9.42
C LEU A 137 -17.17 -0.29 -9.13
N MET A 138 -16.20 -0.73 -8.33
CA MET A 138 -14.90 -0.08 -8.16
C MET A 138 -13.81 -1.09 -8.51
N PHE A 139 -12.83 -0.66 -9.32
CA PHE A 139 -11.70 -1.47 -9.71
C PHE A 139 -10.44 -0.60 -9.76
N ASN A 140 -9.45 -0.93 -8.95
CA ASN A 140 -8.21 -0.19 -8.84
C ASN A 140 -7.01 -1.12 -8.96
N THR A 141 -5.94 -0.64 -9.59
CA THR A 141 -4.67 -1.35 -9.67
C THR A 141 -3.56 -0.54 -9.04
N GLU A 142 -2.51 -1.21 -8.57
CA GLU A 142 -1.26 -0.60 -8.10
C GLU A 142 -0.08 -1.22 -8.84
N TYR A 143 0.84 -0.40 -9.31
CA TYR A 143 2.14 -0.84 -9.79
C TYR A 143 3.11 -0.89 -8.61
N SER A 144 3.69 -2.07 -8.37
CA SER A 144 4.79 -2.25 -7.43
C SER A 144 6.12 -2.08 -8.15
N SER A 145 6.93 -1.13 -7.69
CA SER A 145 8.30 -0.98 -8.22
C SER A 145 9.26 -2.06 -7.72
N VAL A 146 8.90 -2.78 -6.65
CA VAL A 146 9.68 -3.89 -6.08
C VAL A 146 9.56 -5.13 -6.96
N ASP A 147 8.33 -5.50 -7.29
CA ASP A 147 8.04 -6.71 -8.06
C ASP A 147 8.04 -6.46 -9.57
N GLU A 148 8.08 -5.19 -9.98
CA GLU A 148 7.91 -4.74 -11.37
C GLU A 148 6.60 -5.26 -11.98
N ASP A 149 5.54 -5.40 -11.17
CA ASP A 149 4.26 -5.98 -11.56
C ASP A 149 3.08 -5.06 -11.21
N VAL A 150 1.94 -5.32 -11.82
CA VAL A 150 0.69 -4.59 -11.56
C VAL A 150 -0.28 -5.53 -10.88
N THR A 151 -0.69 -5.18 -9.67
CA THR A 151 -1.65 -5.92 -8.87
C THR A 151 -3.02 -5.27 -8.86
N VAL A 152 -4.07 -6.07 -8.71
CA VAL A 152 -5.43 -5.57 -8.45
C VAL A 152 -5.56 -5.35 -6.95
N ILE A 153 -5.65 -4.07 -6.56
CA ILE A 153 -5.82 -3.71 -5.15
C ILE A 153 -7.30 -3.65 -4.73
N ASP A 154 -8.19 -3.18 -5.58
CA ASP A 154 -9.62 -3.21 -5.30
C ASP A 154 -10.38 -3.78 -6.50
N ALA A 155 -11.35 -4.68 -6.24
CA ALA A 155 -12.31 -5.20 -7.21
C ALA A 155 -13.62 -5.47 -6.48
N VAL A 156 -14.51 -4.46 -6.43
CA VAL A 156 -15.62 -4.39 -5.47
C VAL A 156 -16.95 -4.15 -6.16
N ALA A 157 -17.91 -5.03 -5.90
CA ALA A 157 -19.31 -4.74 -6.13
C ALA A 157 -19.88 -3.99 -4.91
N GLN A 158 -20.38 -2.80 -5.12
CA GLN A 158 -20.88 -1.89 -4.09
C GLN A 158 -22.40 -1.79 -4.21
N PHE A 159 -23.12 -2.17 -3.17
CA PHE A 159 -24.58 -2.06 -3.06
C PHE A 159 -24.88 -0.93 -2.06
N SER A 160 -25.40 0.20 -2.54
CA SER A 160 -25.70 1.38 -1.73
C SER A 160 -27.18 1.67 -1.79
N PHE A 161 -27.90 1.40 -0.71
CA PHE A 161 -29.36 1.59 -0.62
C PHE A 161 -29.74 2.85 0.12
N SER A 162 -28.93 3.29 1.08
CA SER A 162 -29.05 4.54 1.82
C SER A 162 -27.71 4.85 2.50
N ASP A 163 -27.60 6.03 3.14
CA ASP A 163 -26.43 6.37 3.96
C ASP A 163 -26.18 5.35 5.08
N GLN A 164 -27.26 4.74 5.60
CA GLN A 164 -27.20 3.78 6.69
C GLN A 164 -26.99 2.33 6.22
N PHE A 165 -27.16 2.04 4.94
CA PHE A 165 -27.15 0.66 4.49
C PHE A 165 -26.37 0.49 3.16
N ASN A 166 -25.13 0.08 3.31
CA ASN A 166 -24.22 -0.22 2.22
C ASN A 166 -23.61 -1.61 2.43
N VAL A 167 -23.50 -2.39 1.37
CA VAL A 167 -22.85 -3.71 1.38
C VAL A 167 -21.82 -3.76 0.25
N TRP A 168 -20.61 -4.12 0.59
CA TRP A 168 -19.53 -4.31 -0.36
C TRP A 168 -19.11 -5.77 -0.42
N ALA A 169 -18.82 -6.28 -1.62
CA ALA A 169 -18.37 -7.64 -1.84
C ALA A 169 -17.25 -7.66 -2.89
N GLY A 170 -16.18 -8.39 -2.62
CA GLY A 170 -15.01 -8.50 -3.48
C GLY A 170 -13.72 -8.24 -2.71
N ARG A 171 -12.68 -7.76 -3.39
CA ARG A 171 -11.37 -7.40 -2.82
C ARG A 171 -11.32 -5.93 -2.47
N PHE A 172 -11.02 -5.59 -1.22
CA PHE A 172 -10.86 -4.21 -0.73
C PHE A 172 -10.23 -4.20 0.66
N LEU A 173 -9.93 -3.01 1.21
CA LEU A 173 -9.44 -2.85 2.59
C LEU A 173 -10.54 -3.25 3.59
N PRO A 174 -10.31 -4.24 4.46
CA PRO A 174 -11.17 -4.51 5.61
C PRO A 174 -11.27 -3.30 6.55
N PRO A 175 -12.28 -3.25 7.44
CA PRO A 175 -12.32 -2.25 8.50
C PRO A 175 -11.05 -2.24 9.33
N SER A 176 -10.35 -1.11 9.33
CA SER A 176 -9.04 -0.92 9.96
C SER A 176 -8.90 0.50 10.52
N ASP A 177 -7.70 0.87 10.97
CA ASP A 177 -7.33 2.21 11.37
C ASP A 177 -7.45 3.23 10.24
N ARG A 178 -7.33 4.52 10.60
CA ARG A 178 -7.43 5.63 9.65
C ARG A 178 -6.31 5.62 8.61
N ALA A 179 -5.08 5.40 9.06
CA ALA A 179 -3.91 5.47 8.20
C ALA A 179 -3.96 4.45 7.06
N ASN A 180 -4.39 3.21 7.33
CA ASN A 180 -4.62 2.21 6.31
C ASN A 180 -5.81 2.55 5.40
N LEU A 181 -6.90 3.14 5.95
CA LEU A 181 -8.11 3.46 5.16
C LEU A 181 -7.93 4.64 4.21
N TYR A 182 -6.88 5.46 4.30
CA TYR A 182 -6.64 6.52 3.31
C TYR A 182 -5.56 6.19 2.28
N GLY A 183 -4.57 5.40 2.63
CA GLY A 183 -3.47 5.02 1.74
C GLY A 183 -2.63 6.20 1.20
N PRO A 184 -1.63 5.95 0.34
CA PRO A 184 -0.57 6.92 0.04
C PRO A 184 -1.03 8.17 -0.72
N TYR A 185 -2.05 8.10 -1.54
CA TYR A 185 -2.53 9.27 -2.30
C TYR A 185 -3.31 10.27 -1.47
N TYR A 186 -3.90 9.82 -0.35
CA TYR A 186 -4.76 10.62 0.52
C TYR A 186 -4.13 10.91 1.87
N ALA A 187 -2.90 10.46 2.10
CA ALA A 187 -2.09 10.81 3.26
C ALA A 187 -1.66 12.28 3.23
N ASN A 188 -1.58 12.92 4.38
CA ASN A 188 -1.11 14.29 4.50
C ASN A 188 0.42 14.38 4.37
N HIS A 189 1.14 13.38 4.88
CA HIS A 189 2.60 13.24 4.81
C HIS A 189 3.06 12.50 3.54
N TRP A 190 4.39 12.45 3.32
CA TRP A 190 4.97 11.77 2.16
C TRP A 190 5.33 10.31 2.45
N GLY A 191 6.00 10.06 3.58
CA GLY A 191 6.51 8.75 4.00
C GLY A 191 5.42 7.85 4.55
N VAL A 192 4.55 7.34 3.67
CA VAL A 192 3.54 6.35 4.01
C VAL A 192 4.21 4.99 4.07
N TYR A 193 3.89 4.18 5.07
CA TYR A 193 4.46 2.85 5.32
C TYR A 193 5.94 2.87 5.76
N THR A 194 6.36 3.88 6.51
CA THR A 194 7.74 3.98 7.02
C THR A 194 7.83 4.02 8.55
N ASP A 195 6.70 3.98 9.24
CA ASP A 195 6.62 4.22 10.69
C ASP A 195 6.34 2.96 11.53
N GLY A 196 6.17 1.82 10.89
CA GLY A 196 5.87 0.56 11.57
C GLY A 196 4.44 0.41 12.07
N ILE A 197 3.61 1.44 11.98
CA ILE A 197 2.23 1.43 12.44
C ILE A 197 1.29 1.31 11.23
N GLN A 198 1.51 2.12 10.21
CA GLN A 198 0.76 2.02 8.96
C GLN A 198 1.05 0.73 8.18
N ASP A 199 2.26 0.18 8.38
CA ASP A 199 2.68 -1.07 7.77
C ASP A 199 2.13 -2.30 8.50
N GLY A 200 1.59 -2.12 9.69
CA GLY A 200 1.06 -3.17 10.55
C GLY A 200 -0.21 -3.84 10.05
N TYR A 201 -0.46 -3.83 8.74
CA TYR A 201 -1.65 -4.43 8.19
C TYR A 201 -1.49 -5.95 8.03
N PRO A 202 -2.38 -6.78 8.60
CA PRO A 202 -2.17 -8.22 8.71
C PRO A 202 -2.31 -8.97 7.39
N PHE A 203 -2.66 -8.28 6.32
CA PHE A 203 -3.13 -9.00 5.16
C PHE A 203 -2.20 -8.97 3.99
N GLU A 204 -1.91 -9.28 3.09
CA GLU A 204 -1.10 -9.12 1.90
C GLU A 204 -0.32 -7.79 1.88
N THR A 205 0.74 -7.71 1.14
CA THR A 205 1.54 -6.50 0.91
C THR A 205 0.74 -5.29 0.42
N THR A 206 -0.50 -5.49 -0.03
CA THR A 206 -1.41 -4.44 -0.48
C THR A 206 -2.44 -4.04 0.59
N GLY A 207 -2.50 -4.75 1.72
CA GLY A 207 -3.47 -4.53 2.79
C GLY A 207 -4.92 -4.89 2.43
N ARG A 208 -5.19 -5.64 1.35
CA ARG A 208 -6.54 -5.97 0.88
C ARG A 208 -6.84 -7.44 1.05
N ALA A 209 -8.11 -7.75 1.32
CA ALA A 209 -8.61 -9.11 1.41
C ALA A 209 -9.93 -9.27 0.65
N ASP A 210 -10.22 -10.50 0.25
CA ASP A 210 -11.46 -10.86 -0.43
C ASP A 210 -12.55 -11.09 0.62
N GLY A 211 -13.70 -10.40 0.53
CA GLY A 211 -14.71 -10.54 1.57
C GLY A 211 -16.03 -9.83 1.31
N LEU A 212 -16.80 -9.75 2.37
CA LEU A 212 -18.11 -9.11 2.43
C LEU A 212 -18.16 -8.18 3.64
N MET A 213 -18.64 -6.96 3.44
CA MET A 213 -18.74 -5.96 4.48
C MET A 213 -20.06 -5.19 4.39
N TYR A 214 -20.62 -4.89 5.55
CA TYR A 214 -21.64 -3.87 5.75
C TYR A 214 -21.00 -2.59 6.30
N TRP A 215 -21.46 -1.41 5.86
CA TRP A 215 -21.15 -0.14 6.51
C TRP A 215 -22.31 0.85 6.41
N GLY A 216 -22.37 1.80 7.36
CA GLY A 216 -23.40 2.83 7.36
C GLY A 216 -23.07 4.02 8.24
N GLN A 217 -23.62 5.19 7.88
CA GLN A 217 -23.53 6.44 8.62
C GLN A 217 -24.83 6.71 9.38
N PHE A 218 -24.76 6.91 10.68
CA PHE A 218 -25.88 7.15 11.60
C PHE A 218 -25.68 8.46 12.37
N GLY A 219 -25.98 9.58 11.73
CA GLY A 219 -25.68 10.89 12.29
C GLY A 219 -24.16 11.05 12.44
N ILE A 220 -23.68 11.21 13.67
CA ILE A 220 -22.24 11.35 13.95
C ILE A 220 -21.49 10.00 13.93
N ALA A 221 -22.19 8.86 13.98
CA ALA A 221 -21.56 7.54 14.05
C ALA A 221 -21.51 6.88 12.67
N LYS A 222 -20.34 6.43 12.27
CA LYS A 222 -20.11 5.51 11.14
C LYS A 222 -19.69 4.17 11.69
N VAL A 223 -20.32 3.10 11.19
CA VAL A 223 -20.00 1.74 11.59
C VAL A 223 -19.70 0.89 10.36
N SER A 224 -18.75 -0.03 10.48
CA SER A 224 -18.48 -1.06 9.48
C SER A 224 -18.17 -2.37 10.17
N LEU A 225 -18.60 -3.49 9.54
CA LEU A 225 -18.37 -4.85 9.99
C LEU A 225 -18.28 -5.76 8.77
N GLY A 226 -17.26 -6.59 8.70
CA GLY A 226 -17.05 -7.51 7.58
C GLY A 226 -16.39 -8.81 7.97
N ALA A 227 -16.44 -9.76 7.04
CA ALA A 227 -15.74 -11.03 7.11
C ALA A 227 -14.93 -11.22 5.82
N PHE A 228 -13.68 -11.64 5.95
CA PHE A 228 -12.69 -11.67 4.87
C PHE A 228 -11.91 -12.97 4.90
N ASP A 229 -11.43 -13.38 3.74
CA ASP A 229 -10.53 -14.51 3.59
C ASP A 229 -9.08 -14.05 3.75
N ILE A 230 -8.33 -14.69 4.65
CA ILE A 230 -6.92 -14.39 4.93
C ILE A 230 -6.00 -15.59 4.67
N ALA A 231 -6.51 -16.65 4.06
CA ALA A 231 -5.81 -17.93 3.86
C ALA A 231 -4.44 -17.82 3.18
N ASN A 232 -4.12 -16.70 2.54
CA ASN A 232 -2.85 -16.51 1.83
C ASN A 232 -1.79 -15.77 2.65
N VAL A 233 -2.07 -15.33 3.87
CA VAL A 233 -1.22 -14.39 4.60
C VAL A 233 -0.58 -15.00 5.85
N ILE A 234 -1.34 -15.79 6.58
CA ILE A 234 -0.90 -16.24 7.92
C ILE A 234 -0.33 -17.64 7.87
N ASP A 235 -0.58 -18.46 6.84
CA ASP A 235 -0.29 -19.87 6.97
C ASP A 235 0.53 -20.51 5.86
N GLU A 236 1.22 -21.55 6.28
CA GLU A 236 1.92 -22.49 5.42
C GLU A 236 0.94 -23.11 4.40
N PRO A 237 1.31 -23.22 3.12
CA PRO A 237 0.42 -23.69 2.04
C PRO A 237 0.01 -25.18 2.15
N THR A 238 0.02 -25.75 3.35
CA THR A 238 -0.06 -27.21 3.53
C THR A 238 -1.35 -27.75 4.13
N THR A 239 -2.24 -26.95 4.69
CA THR A 239 -3.40 -27.48 5.42
C THR A 239 -4.76 -27.21 4.80
N GLY A 240 -4.91 -26.21 3.92
CA GLY A 240 -6.19 -25.99 3.23
C GLY A 240 -7.32 -25.50 4.14
N ASP A 241 -7.00 -25.07 5.36
CA ASP A 241 -7.93 -24.34 6.21
C ASP A 241 -7.88 -22.86 5.80
N SER A 242 -9.03 -22.34 5.42
CA SER A 242 -9.23 -20.93 5.13
C SER A 242 -9.72 -20.26 6.41
N ASP A 243 -8.86 -19.44 7.02
CA ASP A 243 -9.27 -18.66 8.18
C ASP A 243 -10.08 -17.45 7.76
N VAL A 244 -11.09 -17.15 8.56
CA VAL A 244 -11.96 -16.01 8.33
C VAL A 244 -11.59 -14.91 9.30
N LEU A 245 -11.12 -13.80 8.75
CA LEU A 245 -10.98 -12.58 9.51
C LEU A 245 -12.35 -11.92 9.71
N VAL A 246 -12.68 -11.58 10.94
CA VAL A 246 -13.77 -10.67 11.27
C VAL A 246 -13.18 -9.32 11.64
N ALA A 247 -13.56 -8.27 10.92
CA ALA A 247 -13.06 -6.92 11.14
C ALA A 247 -14.23 -5.94 11.31
N GLY A 248 -14.10 -5.03 12.27
CA GLY A 248 -15.10 -3.99 12.55
C GLY A 248 -14.48 -2.67 12.93
N ARG A 249 -15.17 -1.56 12.61
CA ARG A 249 -14.78 -0.21 12.97
C ARG A 249 -16.00 0.63 13.35
N VAL A 250 -15.82 1.45 14.36
CA VAL A 250 -16.74 2.53 14.73
C VAL A 250 -15.98 3.85 14.69
N GLN A 251 -16.53 4.84 13.99
CA GLN A 251 -16.01 6.19 13.96
C GLN A 251 -17.07 7.18 14.42
N LEU A 252 -16.68 8.20 15.18
CA LEU A 252 -17.52 9.29 15.62
C LEU A 252 -17.01 10.60 15.01
N ASP A 253 -17.83 11.22 14.17
CA ASP A 253 -17.58 12.53 13.53
C ASP A 253 -18.34 13.61 14.31
N PHE A 254 -17.66 14.36 15.19
CA PHE A 254 -18.30 15.32 16.08
C PHE A 254 -18.64 16.64 15.38
N TRP A 255 -17.98 16.95 14.26
CA TRP A 255 -18.20 18.16 13.46
C TRP A 255 -18.75 17.76 12.09
N ASP A 256 -18.06 18.04 10.98
CA ASP A 256 -18.48 17.59 9.67
C ASP A 256 -18.28 16.08 9.49
N ALA A 257 -19.24 15.41 8.88
CA ALA A 257 -19.13 13.97 8.63
C ALA A 257 -18.14 13.66 7.48
N GLU A 258 -17.35 12.61 7.64
CA GLU A 258 -16.55 12.03 6.57
C GLU A 258 -17.42 11.06 5.76
N ALA A 259 -17.83 11.48 4.57
CA ALA A 259 -18.67 10.66 3.70
C ALA A 259 -17.89 9.50 3.10
N GLY A 260 -18.57 8.34 2.91
CA GLY A 260 -18.00 7.16 2.31
C GLY A 260 -17.28 6.25 3.31
N TYR A 261 -16.76 5.14 2.80
CA TYR A 261 -16.05 4.15 3.59
C TYR A 261 -14.57 4.51 3.77
N TYR A 262 -13.87 4.82 2.68
CA TYR A 262 -12.47 5.25 2.73
C TYR A 262 -12.35 6.66 3.33
N LEU A 263 -11.24 6.90 4.00
CA LEU A 263 -10.94 8.12 4.72
C LEU A 263 -9.88 8.97 4.00
N ASN A 264 -9.57 10.11 4.56
CA ASN A 264 -8.48 10.99 4.13
C ASN A 264 -7.66 11.41 5.36
N GLY A 265 -6.34 11.61 5.17
CA GLY A 265 -5.45 12.18 6.19
C GLY A 265 -5.60 13.71 6.33
N THR A 266 -6.27 14.38 5.38
CA THR A 266 -6.59 15.82 5.44
C THR A 266 -7.70 16.13 4.45
N TYR A 267 -8.36 17.29 4.60
CA TYR A 267 -9.35 17.83 3.67
C TYR A 267 -8.96 19.23 3.19
N TYR A 268 -7.75 19.69 3.56
CA TYR A 268 -7.21 21.02 3.22
C TYR A 268 -8.17 22.18 3.55
N GLY A 269 -8.99 22.00 4.60
CA GLY A 269 -9.99 22.98 5.06
C GLY A 269 -11.30 22.99 4.30
N ALA A 270 -11.56 21.99 3.46
CA ALA A 270 -12.88 21.80 2.86
C ALA A 270 -13.93 21.34 3.87
N LYS A 271 -13.49 20.80 5.00
CA LYS A 271 -14.30 20.39 6.15
C LYS A 271 -13.64 20.82 7.45
N ASP A 272 -14.44 21.07 8.48
CA ASP A 272 -14.00 21.14 9.86
C ASP A 272 -14.23 19.76 10.51
N LEU A 273 -13.17 19.06 10.88
CA LEU A 273 -13.26 17.69 11.39
C LEU A 273 -12.84 17.61 12.85
N LEU A 274 -13.54 16.78 13.58
CA LEU A 274 -13.14 16.20 14.86
C LEU A 274 -13.67 14.76 14.84
N ALA A 275 -12.82 13.83 14.47
CA ALA A 275 -13.17 12.42 14.32
C ALA A 275 -12.33 11.54 15.24
N VAL A 276 -12.97 10.53 15.81
CA VAL A 276 -12.32 9.47 16.60
C VAL A 276 -12.78 8.13 16.05
N GLY A 277 -11.86 7.23 15.73
CA GLY A 277 -12.12 5.89 15.27
C GLY A 277 -11.57 4.82 16.22
N VAL A 278 -12.23 3.67 16.26
CA VAL A 278 -11.77 2.45 16.92
C VAL A 278 -12.03 1.29 15.96
N ALA A 279 -11.01 0.49 15.68
CA ALA A 279 -11.15 -0.74 14.92
C ALA A 279 -10.68 -1.95 15.74
N ALA A 280 -11.26 -3.10 15.42
CA ALA A 280 -10.88 -4.39 15.97
C ALA A 280 -10.98 -5.47 14.90
N GLN A 281 -10.04 -6.41 14.94
CA GLN A 281 -9.95 -7.53 14.01
C GLN A 281 -9.62 -8.80 14.79
N THR A 282 -10.11 -9.94 14.32
CA THR A 282 -9.80 -11.25 14.91
C THR A 282 -9.85 -12.35 13.86
N ALA A 283 -8.89 -13.27 13.92
CA ALA A 283 -8.85 -14.49 13.13
C ALA A 283 -8.07 -15.56 13.90
N ASP A 284 -8.59 -16.78 13.96
CA ASP A 284 -7.99 -17.98 14.58
C ASP A 284 -7.43 -17.79 16.01
N GLY A 285 -7.94 -16.82 16.74
CA GLY A 285 -7.50 -16.50 18.11
C GLY A 285 -6.56 -15.30 18.19
N ASP A 286 -6.01 -14.88 17.07
CA ASP A 286 -5.18 -13.68 16.96
C ASP A 286 -6.05 -12.43 16.86
N ASN A 287 -5.53 -11.28 17.31
CA ASN A 287 -6.31 -10.07 17.45
C ASN A 287 -5.52 -8.84 17.05
N ALA A 288 -6.23 -7.80 16.58
CA ALA A 288 -5.66 -6.49 16.36
C ALA A 288 -6.64 -5.39 16.81
N TYR A 289 -6.12 -4.30 17.33
CA TYR A 289 -6.90 -3.15 17.79
C TYR A 289 -6.21 -1.85 17.37
N SER A 290 -7.02 -0.87 17.01
CA SER A 290 -6.52 0.49 16.77
C SER A 290 -7.47 1.55 17.32
N VAL A 291 -6.89 2.69 17.66
CA VAL A 291 -7.61 3.92 18.01
C VAL A 291 -6.97 5.05 17.23
N ASP A 292 -7.77 5.80 16.50
CA ASP A 292 -7.30 6.93 15.71
C ASP A 292 -8.11 8.21 15.97
N PHE A 293 -7.46 9.33 15.66
CA PHE A 293 -7.99 10.66 15.86
C PHE A 293 -7.58 11.57 14.70
N LEU A 294 -8.52 12.36 14.18
CA LEU A 294 -8.23 13.48 13.27
C LEU A 294 -8.99 14.72 13.72
N LEU A 295 -8.25 15.79 13.93
CA LEU A 295 -8.77 17.15 14.03
C LEU A 295 -8.28 17.94 12.82
N GLU A 296 -9.18 18.51 12.04
CA GLU A 296 -8.85 19.51 11.04
C GLU A 296 -9.75 20.73 11.21
N LYS A 297 -9.16 21.92 11.24
CA LYS A 297 -9.89 23.15 11.45
C LYS A 297 -9.40 24.26 10.55
N LYS A 298 -10.33 24.82 9.77
CA LYS A 298 -10.10 26.08 9.07
C LYS A 298 -10.18 27.24 10.03
N LEU A 299 -9.14 28.07 10.06
CA LEU A 299 -9.01 29.21 10.95
C LEU A 299 -9.62 30.47 10.30
N GLY A 300 -9.88 31.49 11.12
CA GLY A 300 -10.46 32.75 10.65
C GLY A 300 -9.60 33.55 9.67
N ASN A 301 -8.33 33.18 9.51
CA ASN A 301 -7.40 33.73 8.51
C ASN A 301 -7.28 32.86 7.26
N ASP A 302 -8.18 31.89 7.05
CA ASP A 302 -8.16 30.88 5.97
C ASP A 302 -6.97 29.91 6.00
N GLY A 303 -6.13 29.91 7.04
CA GLY A 303 -5.17 28.86 7.31
C GLY A 303 -5.87 27.61 7.84
N VAL A 304 -5.25 26.43 7.68
CA VAL A 304 -5.81 25.17 8.17
C VAL A 304 -4.81 24.48 9.09
N VAL A 305 -5.27 24.11 10.28
CA VAL A 305 -4.53 23.25 11.22
C VAL A 305 -5.07 21.85 11.11
N SER A 306 -4.19 20.86 11.00
CA SER A 306 -4.51 19.45 11.08
C SER A 306 -3.69 18.81 12.20
N LEU A 307 -4.32 17.96 13.00
CA LEU A 307 -3.68 17.12 14.01
C LEU A 307 -4.24 15.72 13.88
N GLU A 308 -3.37 14.74 13.63
CA GLU A 308 -3.70 13.34 13.51
C GLU A 308 -2.89 12.54 14.52
N ALA A 309 -3.48 11.50 15.08
CA ALA A 309 -2.81 10.57 15.99
C ALA A 309 -3.43 9.20 15.87
N GLU A 310 -2.62 8.17 16.05
CA GLU A 310 -3.07 6.79 16.02
C GLU A 310 -2.23 5.94 16.98
N TYR A 311 -2.88 4.94 17.55
CA TYR A 311 -2.27 3.83 18.24
C TYR A 311 -2.82 2.53 17.63
N ALA A 312 -1.96 1.59 17.27
CA ALA A 312 -2.31 0.27 16.79
C ALA A 312 -1.54 -0.80 17.55
N TRP A 313 -2.18 -1.95 17.73
CA TRP A 313 -1.61 -3.12 18.41
C TRP A 313 -2.09 -4.40 17.73
N TYR A 314 -1.17 -5.32 17.49
CA TYR A 314 -1.38 -6.55 16.74
C TYR A 314 -0.76 -7.71 17.51
N ASP A 315 -1.57 -8.71 17.86
CA ASP A 315 -1.19 -9.97 18.48
C ASP A 315 -1.41 -11.09 17.45
N GLY A 316 -0.34 -11.56 16.85
CA GLY A 316 -0.37 -12.55 15.77
C GLY A 316 -0.93 -12.05 14.45
N LEU A 317 -1.81 -11.06 14.48
CA LEU A 317 -2.44 -10.45 13.29
C LEU A 317 -1.75 -9.16 12.92
N GLY A 318 -0.93 -9.17 11.91
CA GLY A 318 -0.38 -7.97 11.37
C GLY A 318 1.05 -7.69 11.82
N GLY A 319 1.44 -6.43 11.68
CA GLY A 319 2.83 -6.10 11.72
C GLY A 319 3.46 -6.43 10.38
N TYR A 320 4.73 -6.60 10.37
CA TYR A 320 5.46 -6.99 9.17
C TYR A 320 5.15 -8.43 8.80
N PRO A 321 5.08 -8.75 7.49
CA PRO A 321 5.07 -10.14 7.07
C PRO A 321 6.26 -10.83 7.75
N PRO A 322 6.06 -12.01 8.36
CA PRO A 322 7.12 -12.68 9.07
C PRO A 322 8.31 -12.81 8.12
N PRO A 323 9.47 -12.27 8.48
CA PRO A 323 10.68 -12.67 7.80
C PRO A 323 10.78 -14.15 8.02
N THR A 324 10.94 -14.89 7.01
CA THR A 324 10.85 -16.34 6.78
C THR A 324 11.40 -17.29 7.86
N SER A 325 11.78 -16.82 9.05
CA SER A 325 12.30 -17.64 10.15
C SER A 325 12.08 -17.05 11.55
N PHE A 326 11.71 -15.78 11.70
CA PHE A 326 11.58 -15.10 13.00
C PHE A 326 10.49 -14.03 12.88
N GLY A 327 9.20 -14.45 12.83
CA GLY A 327 8.09 -13.53 12.91
C GLY A 327 8.07 -12.81 14.26
N TYR A 328 7.57 -11.58 14.27
CA TYR A 328 7.24 -10.90 15.52
C TYR A 328 5.94 -11.52 16.05
N GLU A 329 5.90 -11.75 17.38
CA GLU A 329 4.75 -12.34 18.05
C GLU A 329 3.68 -11.28 18.31
N GLU A 330 4.14 -10.08 18.68
CA GLU A 330 3.29 -8.92 18.93
C GLU A 330 3.94 -7.68 18.34
N THR A 331 3.15 -6.78 17.80
CA THR A 331 3.63 -5.47 17.31
C THR A 331 2.67 -4.39 17.77
N GLY A 332 3.19 -3.23 18.11
CA GLY A 332 2.37 -2.11 18.53
C GLY A 332 3.08 -0.80 18.35
N GLY A 333 2.31 0.29 18.29
CA GLY A 333 2.92 1.60 18.17
C GLY A 333 1.93 2.73 18.11
N ALA A 334 2.47 3.94 18.09
CA ALA A 334 1.69 5.15 18.01
C ALA A 334 2.41 6.20 17.17
N TYR A 335 1.64 7.04 16.51
CA TYR A 335 2.17 8.26 15.93
C TYR A 335 1.32 9.48 16.25
N VAL A 336 1.94 10.65 16.13
CA VAL A 336 1.29 11.95 16.11
C VAL A 336 1.82 12.76 14.93
N LEU A 337 0.91 13.43 14.22
CA LEU A 337 1.19 14.29 13.09
C LEU A 337 0.52 15.63 13.28
N GLY A 338 1.25 16.72 13.05
CA GLY A 338 0.72 18.08 13.03
C GLY A 338 1.04 18.78 11.73
N ALA A 339 0.07 19.49 11.16
CA ALA A 339 0.26 20.24 9.92
C ALA A 339 -0.41 21.62 9.96
N TYR A 340 0.18 22.58 9.22
CA TYR A 340 -0.39 23.89 9.00
C TYR A 340 -0.32 24.27 7.52
N LEU A 341 -1.50 24.41 6.89
CA LEU A 341 -1.63 24.93 5.53
C LEU A 341 -1.78 26.46 5.59
N PHE A 342 -0.83 27.15 4.98
CA PHE A 342 -0.85 28.62 4.93
C PHE A 342 -1.99 29.13 4.02
N PRO A 343 -2.66 30.22 4.40
CA PRO A 343 -3.78 30.75 3.62
C PRO A 343 -3.36 31.40 2.30
N GLN A 344 -2.10 31.89 2.20
CA GLN A 344 -1.59 32.63 1.06
C GLN A 344 -1.38 31.71 -0.15
N VAL A 345 -1.98 32.10 -1.27
CA VAL A 345 -1.68 31.50 -2.56
C VAL A 345 -0.34 32.06 -3.06
N VAL A 346 0.61 31.18 -3.38
CA VAL A 346 1.90 31.53 -3.96
C VAL A 346 1.99 30.84 -5.32
N GLY A 347 2.01 31.61 -6.40
CA GLY A 347 1.94 31.06 -7.76
C GLY A 347 0.59 30.35 -8.00
N ILE A 348 0.61 29.03 -8.13
CA ILE A 348 -0.58 28.20 -8.44
C ILE A 348 -1.03 27.33 -7.26
N GLY A 349 -0.42 27.47 -6.10
CA GLY A 349 -0.70 26.63 -4.92
C GLY A 349 -0.48 27.33 -3.61
N LYS A 350 -0.59 26.56 -2.52
CA LYS A 350 -0.35 26.99 -1.14
C LYS A 350 0.75 26.13 -0.51
N PHE A 351 1.50 26.70 0.42
CA PHE A 351 2.45 25.95 1.21
C PHE A 351 1.79 25.34 2.46
N GLN A 352 2.27 24.15 2.83
CA GLN A 352 1.95 23.49 4.08
C GLN A 352 3.26 23.03 4.73
N VAL A 353 3.37 23.16 6.04
CA VAL A 353 4.42 22.52 6.83
C VAL A 353 3.79 21.41 7.67
N LEU A 354 4.52 20.30 7.83
CA LEU A 354 4.07 19.13 8.55
C LEU A 354 5.23 18.51 9.30
N GLY A 355 4.94 17.99 10.49
CA GLY A 355 5.82 17.14 11.27
C GLY A 355 5.06 15.92 11.78
N LYS A 356 5.70 14.76 11.73
CA LYS A 356 5.22 13.49 12.26
C LYS A 356 6.30 12.86 13.11
N PHE A 357 5.88 12.24 14.21
CA PHE A 357 6.73 11.38 15.03
C PHE A 357 5.97 10.09 15.33
N ALA A 358 6.65 8.97 15.19
CA ALA A 358 6.09 7.64 15.42
C ALA A 358 7.06 6.77 16.21
N GLN A 359 6.51 5.88 17.03
CA GLN A 359 7.23 4.82 17.75
C GLN A 359 6.49 3.51 17.56
N ALA A 360 7.22 2.45 17.18
CA ALA A 360 6.71 1.11 17.07
C ALA A 360 7.63 0.13 17.80
N THR A 361 7.05 -0.90 18.40
CA THR A 361 7.76 -1.99 19.07
C THR A 361 7.37 -3.31 18.40
N TYR A 362 8.36 -4.13 18.11
CA TYR A 362 8.23 -5.47 17.55
C TYR A 362 8.74 -6.49 18.56
N GLU A 363 7.82 -7.25 19.15
CA GLU A 363 8.15 -8.23 20.19
C GLU A 363 8.52 -9.59 19.59
N ASN A 364 9.61 -10.18 20.06
CA ASN A 364 10.05 -11.50 19.66
C ASN A 364 10.76 -12.21 20.82
N SER A 365 10.13 -13.26 21.34
CA SER A 365 10.62 -14.02 22.49
C SER A 365 11.97 -14.74 22.23
N LEU A 366 12.35 -14.96 20.97
CA LEU A 366 13.58 -15.68 20.60
C LEU A 366 14.76 -14.75 20.33
N THR A 367 14.52 -13.60 19.72
CA THR A 367 15.58 -12.67 19.26
C THR A 367 15.70 -11.43 20.13
N GLY A 368 14.68 -11.16 20.95
CA GLY A 368 14.50 -9.91 21.70
C GLY A 368 13.69 -8.89 20.90
N ASP A 369 13.16 -7.92 21.60
CA ASP A 369 12.31 -6.88 21.06
C ASP A 369 13.13 -5.86 20.27
N VAL A 370 12.48 -5.20 19.30
CA VAL A 370 13.06 -4.13 18.50
C VAL A 370 12.12 -2.94 18.54
N ASP A 371 12.64 -1.79 18.93
CA ASP A 371 11.93 -0.51 18.87
C ASP A 371 12.33 0.25 17.59
N GLN A 372 11.36 0.89 16.97
CA GLN A 372 11.55 1.77 15.84
C GLN A 372 11.03 3.16 16.17
N ASP A 373 11.89 4.17 16.02
CA ASP A 373 11.49 5.58 16.05
C ASP A 373 11.54 6.15 14.64
N THR A 374 10.48 6.90 14.26
CA THR A 374 10.42 7.55 12.96
C THR A 374 10.06 9.01 13.11
N THR A 375 10.87 9.90 12.54
CA THR A 375 10.59 11.34 12.45
C THR A 375 10.45 11.74 11.00
N GLU A 376 9.37 12.45 10.66
CA GLU A 376 9.16 12.99 9.32
C GLU A 376 8.85 14.48 9.38
N ILE A 377 9.47 15.25 8.49
CA ILE A 377 9.20 16.68 8.27
C ILE A 377 8.93 16.91 6.79
N ASN A 378 7.81 17.56 6.47
CA ASN A 378 7.48 17.92 5.10
C ASN A 378 7.26 19.41 4.94
N VAL A 379 7.68 19.93 3.78
CA VAL A 379 7.20 21.19 3.21
C VAL A 379 6.47 20.84 1.92
N ASN A 380 5.16 20.88 1.98
CA ASN A 380 4.28 20.55 0.87
C ASN A 380 3.88 21.83 0.11
N TYR A 381 3.88 21.77 -1.21
CA TYR A 381 3.28 22.76 -2.09
C TYR A 381 2.01 22.15 -2.71
N ILE A 382 0.87 22.52 -2.17
CA ILE A 382 -0.44 22.00 -2.53
C ILE A 382 -1.00 22.84 -3.68
N ILE A 383 -1.01 22.26 -4.88
CA ILE A 383 -1.49 22.91 -6.11
C ILE A 383 -3.00 22.70 -6.25
N LYS A 384 -3.45 21.47 -6.05
CA LYS A 384 -4.87 21.12 -6.09
C LYS A 384 -5.14 19.89 -5.21
N ASP A 385 -5.34 20.13 -3.91
CA ASP A 385 -5.64 19.09 -2.93
C ASP A 385 -4.75 17.85 -3.12
N PHE A 386 -5.33 16.66 -3.17
CA PHE A 386 -4.61 15.41 -3.46
C PHE A 386 -4.27 15.21 -4.95
N ASN A 387 -4.87 15.99 -5.85
CA ASN A 387 -4.73 15.81 -7.29
C ASN A 387 -3.37 16.30 -7.82
N ALA A 388 -2.77 17.31 -7.16
CA ALA A 388 -1.45 17.78 -7.56
C ALA A 388 -0.73 18.40 -6.36
N ARG A 389 0.36 17.79 -5.92
CA ARG A 389 1.24 18.32 -4.87
C ARG A 389 2.71 18.00 -5.13
N ILE A 390 3.58 18.87 -4.62
CA ILE A 390 5.03 18.65 -4.54
C ILE A 390 5.38 18.65 -3.06
N SER A 391 6.21 17.70 -2.62
CA SER A 391 6.61 17.54 -1.21
C SER A 391 8.13 17.52 -1.13
N LEU A 392 8.72 18.49 -0.45
CA LEU A 392 10.08 18.35 0.08
C LEU A 392 9.93 17.62 1.42
N PHE A 393 10.58 16.46 1.56
CA PHE A 393 10.48 15.63 2.75
C PHE A 393 11.83 15.27 3.33
N TYR A 394 11.87 15.12 4.64
CA TYR A 394 12.94 14.48 5.39
C TYR A 394 12.31 13.40 6.27
N ILE A 395 12.86 12.21 6.21
CA ILE A 395 12.43 11.06 7.02
C ILE A 395 13.67 10.49 7.69
N ASP A 396 13.58 10.23 8.98
CA ASP A 396 14.63 9.63 9.80
C ASP A 396 14.02 8.43 10.54
N VAL A 397 14.65 7.27 10.39
CA VAL A 397 14.21 6.01 11.01
C VAL A 397 15.38 5.44 11.80
N SER A 398 15.15 5.12 13.06
CA SER A 398 16.14 4.47 13.92
C SER A 398 15.59 3.23 14.61
N PHE A 399 16.46 2.29 14.92
CA PHE A 399 16.12 1.00 15.55
C PHE A 399 17.00 0.71 16.75
N ASP A 400 16.39 0.31 17.87
CA ASP A 400 17.08 -0.10 19.09
C ASP A 400 16.62 -1.53 19.50
N PRO A 401 17.50 -2.47 19.84
CA PRO A 401 18.96 -2.39 19.90
C PRO A 401 19.69 -2.79 18.61
N VAL A 402 19.08 -2.64 17.45
CA VAL A 402 19.66 -3.06 16.18
C VAL A 402 20.71 -2.04 15.73
N THR A 403 21.94 -2.48 15.54
CA THR A 403 22.99 -1.62 14.97
C THR A 403 23.02 -1.74 13.46
N GLY A 404 22.95 -0.59 12.75
CA GLY A 404 23.04 -0.52 11.30
C GLY A 404 21.70 -0.67 10.56
N GLY A 405 20.59 -0.48 11.27
CA GLY A 405 19.25 -0.38 10.69
C GLY A 405 18.81 1.06 10.44
N ASP A 406 19.49 2.02 11.05
CA ASP A 406 19.13 3.43 11.00
C ASP A 406 19.40 4.01 9.61
N ALA A 407 18.51 4.87 9.16
CA ALA A 407 18.64 5.55 7.88
C ALA A 407 17.91 6.89 7.89
N SER A 408 18.50 7.89 7.24
CA SER A 408 17.82 9.12 6.94
C SER A 408 17.62 9.32 5.45
N GLN A 409 16.54 9.99 5.07
CA GLN A 409 16.20 10.27 3.68
C GLN A 409 15.74 11.70 3.51
N ILE A 410 16.30 12.42 2.53
CA ILE A 410 15.80 13.71 2.09
C ILE A 410 15.45 13.65 0.60
N GLY A 411 14.26 14.14 0.25
CA GLY A 411 13.81 14.01 -1.12
C GLY A 411 12.77 15.03 -1.56
N LEU A 412 12.57 15.07 -2.87
CA LEU A 412 11.52 15.84 -3.52
C LEU A 412 10.55 14.87 -4.19
N GLY A 413 9.32 14.86 -3.72
CA GLY A 413 8.24 14.03 -4.23
C GLY A 413 7.24 14.82 -5.08
N LEU A 414 6.71 14.18 -6.10
CA LEU A 414 5.62 14.68 -6.94
C LEU A 414 4.47 13.68 -6.92
N GLN A 415 3.27 14.17 -6.64
CA GLN A 415 2.03 13.42 -6.77
C GLN A 415 1.10 14.12 -7.75
N VAL A 416 0.58 13.35 -8.71
CA VAL A 416 -0.49 13.80 -9.62
C VAL A 416 -1.52 12.69 -9.75
N GLN A 417 -2.82 13.04 -9.65
CA GLN A 417 -3.93 12.11 -9.93
C GLN A 417 -5.12 12.83 -10.57
N ILE A 418 -5.85 12.13 -11.38
CA ILE A 418 -7.02 12.64 -12.12
C ILE A 418 -8.20 11.67 -12.01
#